data_99db7516ab09057f4ccead2e8b956c21
#
_entry.id   99db7516ab09057f4ccead2e8b956c21
#
_cell.length_a   1.000
_cell.length_b   1.000
_cell.length_c   1.000
_cell.angle_alpha   90.00
_cell.angle_beta   90.00
_cell.angle_gamma   90.00
#
_symmetry.space_group_name_H-M   'P 1'
#
loop_
_entity.id
_entity.type
_entity.pdbx_description
1 polymer ?
#
loop_
_entity_poly.entity_id
_entity_poly.type
_entity_poly.pdbx_seq_one_letter_code
_entity_poly.pdbx_strand_id
1 'polypeptide(L)'
;MPIAVLVAAVASYAYALLTRPRFRAWGIGLGLLAGIALALFLRSGGPDRPAIPPETLVIDLLDLTRTPRGADLTGRVQNTSTDFRLLDMTLRLRLHDCPAPGMTPSDCPVIGEATAIARPDVPPGQIRGLSASFVFANLPPLLGTLSWDWDVVDTRAGP
;
A
#
# COMPACT_ATOMS: atom_id res chain seq x y z
N MET A 1 13.71 15.37 15.58
CA MET A 1 13.55 16.69 16.22
C MET A 1 12.13 17.29 16.22
N PRO A 2 11.20 17.06 15.29
CA PRO A 2 9.87 17.69 15.33
C PRO A 2 8.98 17.23 16.50
N ILE A 3 9.13 16.00 17.00
CA ILE A 3 8.26 15.44 18.05
C ILE A 3 8.51 16.16 19.42
N ALA A 4 9.74 16.47 19.75
CA ALA A 4 10.08 17.15 21.01
C ALA A 4 9.49 18.57 21.10
N VAL A 5 9.48 19.29 19.98
CA VAL A 5 8.88 20.64 19.87
C VAL A 5 7.36 20.55 20.03
N LEU A 6 6.73 19.56 19.44
CA LEU A 6 5.28 19.34 19.54
C LEU A 6 4.86 19.00 20.97
N VAL A 7 5.61 18.14 21.65
CA VAL A 7 5.35 17.76 23.04
C VAL A 7 5.52 18.98 23.98
N ALA A 8 6.56 19.79 23.77
CA ALA A 8 6.78 21.00 24.56
C ALA A 8 5.65 22.04 24.35
N ALA A 9 5.18 22.20 23.10
CA ALA A 9 4.07 23.11 22.78
C ALA A 9 2.75 22.65 23.43
N VAL A 10 2.42 21.36 23.39
CA VAL A 10 1.22 20.79 24.01
C VAL A 10 1.29 20.93 25.55
N ALA A 11 2.45 20.63 26.15
CA ALA A 11 2.63 20.77 27.60
C ALA A 11 2.49 22.24 28.06
N SER A 12 3.09 23.18 27.33
CA SER A 12 2.97 24.63 27.62
C SER A 12 1.54 25.12 27.49
N TYR A 13 0.81 24.65 26.50
CA TYR A 13 -0.60 24.98 26.27
C TYR A 13 -1.49 24.41 27.41
N ALA A 14 -1.29 23.15 27.78
CA ALA A 14 -2.00 22.53 28.91
C ALA A 14 -1.74 23.26 30.24
N TYR A 15 -0.50 23.67 30.49
CA TYR A 15 -0.13 24.45 31.67
C TYR A 15 -0.82 25.83 31.71
N ALA A 16 -0.88 26.54 30.57
CA ALA A 16 -1.55 27.82 30.45
C ALA A 16 -3.08 27.73 30.71
N LEU A 17 -3.72 26.63 30.24
CA LEU A 17 -5.13 26.35 30.50
C LEU A 17 -5.44 26.07 31.98
N LEU A 18 -4.52 25.40 32.68
CA LEU A 18 -4.70 25.09 34.11
C LEU A 18 -4.54 26.31 35.02
N THR A 19 -3.63 27.23 34.66
CA THR A 19 -3.26 28.37 35.53
C THR A 19 -4.13 29.62 35.36
N ARG A 20 -4.86 29.77 34.24
CA ARG A 20 -5.64 30.97 33.93
C ARG A 20 -7.11 30.66 33.61
N PRO A 21 -8.03 30.72 34.59
CA PRO A 21 -9.43 30.31 34.41
C PRO A 21 -10.20 31.15 33.36
N ARG A 22 -9.79 32.37 33.10
CA ARG A 22 -10.43 33.24 32.08
C ARG A 22 -10.16 32.79 30.63
N PHE A 23 -9.11 32.00 30.40
CA PHE A 23 -8.76 31.50 29.08
C PHE A 23 -9.25 30.08 28.82
N ARG A 24 -9.86 29.40 29.80
CA ARG A 24 -10.31 28.00 29.67
C ARG A 24 -11.30 27.80 28.53
N ALA A 25 -12.31 28.65 28.40
CA ALA A 25 -13.35 28.51 27.37
C ALA A 25 -12.74 28.70 25.95
N TRP A 26 -11.90 29.71 25.77
CA TRP A 26 -11.24 30.00 24.50
C TRP A 26 -10.19 28.93 24.14
N GLY A 27 -9.43 28.47 25.13
CA GLY A 27 -8.41 27.46 24.93
C GLY A 27 -9.01 26.10 24.58
N ILE A 28 -10.12 25.70 25.21
CA ILE A 28 -10.82 24.44 24.85
C ILE A 28 -11.35 24.52 23.42
N GLY A 29 -11.98 25.66 23.04
CA GLY A 29 -12.48 25.86 21.68
C GLY A 29 -11.39 25.78 20.61
N LEU A 30 -10.24 26.41 20.85
CA LEU A 30 -9.11 26.43 19.93
C LEU A 30 -8.45 25.03 19.84
N GLY A 31 -8.34 24.31 20.95
CA GLY A 31 -7.83 22.94 21.00
C GLY A 31 -8.73 21.95 20.25
N LEU A 32 -10.06 22.09 20.37
CA LEU A 32 -11.03 21.29 19.62
C LEU A 32 -10.94 21.56 18.12
N LEU A 33 -10.87 22.83 17.71
CA LEU A 33 -10.71 23.19 16.29
C LEU A 33 -9.40 22.66 15.71
N ALA A 34 -8.30 22.79 16.43
CA ALA A 34 -7.01 22.25 16.00
C ALA A 34 -7.03 20.71 15.92
N GLY A 35 -7.68 20.06 16.86
CA GLY A 35 -7.86 18.59 16.85
C GLY A 35 -8.72 18.13 15.67
N ILE A 36 -9.82 18.81 15.38
CA ILE A 36 -10.66 18.53 14.21
C ILE A 36 -9.89 18.76 12.91
N ALA A 37 -9.17 19.88 12.77
CA ALA A 37 -8.36 20.18 11.61
C ALA A 37 -7.26 19.12 11.39
N LEU A 38 -6.60 18.69 12.46
CA LEU A 38 -5.60 17.63 12.38
C LEU A 38 -6.22 16.29 12.00
N ALA A 39 -7.39 15.96 12.57
CA ALA A 39 -8.10 14.72 12.24
C ALA A 39 -8.57 14.71 10.78
N LEU A 40 -9.07 15.84 10.27
CA LEU A 40 -9.43 16.00 8.85
C LEU A 40 -8.19 15.91 7.95
N PHE A 41 -7.08 16.52 8.34
CA PHE A 41 -5.82 16.45 7.59
C PHE A 41 -5.27 15.02 7.53
N LEU A 42 -5.32 14.28 8.63
CA LEU A 42 -4.89 12.88 8.67
C LEU A 42 -5.85 11.96 7.89
N ARG A 43 -7.15 12.31 7.84
CA ARG A 43 -8.16 11.53 7.12
C ARG A 43 -8.15 11.82 5.61
N SER A 44 -7.75 13.01 5.19
CA SER A 44 -7.67 13.40 3.78
C SER A 44 -6.45 12.79 3.05
N GLY A 45 -5.74 11.86 3.71
CA GLY A 45 -4.67 11.05 3.10
C GLY A 45 -3.76 11.85 2.20
N GLY A 46 -2.90 12.70 2.68
CA GLY A 46 -1.86 13.39 1.92
C GLY A 46 -2.27 14.03 0.56
N PRO A 47 -1.43 14.81 -0.08
CA PRO A 47 -1.73 15.35 -1.40
C PRO A 47 -2.03 14.19 -2.37
N ASP A 48 -3.15 14.30 -3.11
CA ASP A 48 -3.54 13.33 -4.13
C ASP A 48 -2.33 13.07 -5.04
N ARG A 49 -1.71 11.92 -4.80
CA ARG A 49 -0.60 11.51 -5.65
C ARG A 49 -1.19 11.05 -6.96
N PRO A 50 -0.65 11.52 -8.10
CA PRO A 50 -1.14 11.05 -9.38
C PRO A 50 -1.01 9.51 -9.40
N ALA A 51 -2.12 8.84 -9.69
CA ALA A 51 -2.19 7.40 -9.84
C ALA A 51 -2.50 7.08 -11.30
N ILE A 52 -1.96 5.98 -11.79
CA ILE A 52 -2.31 5.45 -13.11
C ILE A 52 -3.42 4.43 -12.88
N PRO A 53 -4.57 4.53 -13.57
CA PRO A 53 -5.61 3.53 -13.47
C PRO A 53 -5.06 2.14 -13.82
N PRO A 54 -5.31 1.09 -13.01
CA PRO A 54 -4.76 -0.24 -13.26
C PRO A 54 -5.09 -0.81 -14.64
N GLU A 55 -6.23 -0.42 -15.21
CA GLU A 55 -6.68 -0.82 -16.56
C GLU A 55 -5.79 -0.27 -17.69
N THR A 56 -4.96 0.73 -17.41
CA THR A 56 -3.96 1.25 -18.38
C THR A 56 -2.61 0.53 -18.27
N LEU A 57 -2.51 -0.46 -17.40
CA LEU A 57 -1.33 -1.29 -17.26
C LEU A 57 -1.60 -2.66 -17.86
N VAL A 58 -0.79 -3.07 -18.81
CA VAL A 58 -0.80 -4.43 -19.34
C VAL A 58 0.36 -5.19 -18.68
N ILE A 59 -0.01 -6.24 -17.92
CA ILE A 59 0.97 -7.06 -17.22
C ILE A 59 0.91 -8.46 -17.81
N ASP A 60 2.05 -8.95 -18.28
CA ASP A 60 2.16 -10.24 -18.96
C ASP A 60 3.42 -11.02 -18.56
N LEU A 61 3.52 -12.26 -19.05
CA LEU A 61 4.64 -13.19 -18.84
C LEU A 61 4.99 -13.34 -17.35
N LEU A 62 3.97 -13.42 -16.52
CA LEU A 62 4.16 -13.59 -15.08
C LEU A 62 4.64 -15.02 -14.78
N ASP A 63 5.71 -15.10 -14.01
CA ASP A 63 6.24 -16.33 -13.45
C ASP A 63 6.43 -16.19 -11.94
N LEU A 64 6.03 -17.21 -11.19
CA LEU A 64 6.11 -17.25 -9.74
C LEU A 64 7.11 -18.31 -9.29
N THR A 65 8.19 -17.88 -8.69
CA THR A 65 9.20 -18.76 -8.08
C THR A 65 9.05 -18.77 -6.56
N ARG A 66 8.86 -19.95 -5.96
CA ARG A 66 8.83 -20.08 -4.49
C ARG A 66 10.23 -19.94 -3.91
N THR A 67 10.29 -19.22 -2.79
CA THR A 67 11.50 -19.11 -1.96
C THR A 67 11.23 -19.69 -0.56
N PRO A 68 12.25 -19.95 0.27
CA PRO A 68 12.05 -20.51 1.61
C PRO A 68 11.17 -19.65 2.55
N ARG A 69 11.02 -18.36 2.27
CA ARG A 69 10.28 -17.41 3.10
C ARG A 69 9.13 -16.71 2.37
N GLY A 70 8.88 -17.09 1.10
CA GLY A 70 7.89 -16.37 0.33
C GLY A 70 7.81 -16.80 -1.12
N ALA A 71 7.66 -15.82 -1.99
CA ALA A 71 7.65 -16.01 -3.44
C ALA A 71 8.18 -14.77 -4.16
N ASP A 72 8.87 -14.98 -5.26
CA ASP A 72 9.29 -13.93 -6.18
C ASP A 72 8.43 -14.01 -7.44
N LEU A 73 7.76 -12.90 -7.75
CA LEU A 73 6.99 -12.72 -8.97
C LEU A 73 7.82 -11.92 -9.96
N THR A 74 8.00 -12.46 -11.16
CA THR A 74 8.66 -11.75 -12.26
C THR A 74 7.76 -11.71 -13.47
N GLY A 75 7.97 -10.71 -14.34
CA GLY A 75 7.14 -10.55 -15.55
C GLY A 75 7.49 -9.28 -16.29
N ARG A 76 6.52 -8.78 -17.07
CA ARG A 76 6.63 -7.50 -17.77
C ARG A 76 5.40 -6.65 -17.51
N VAL A 77 5.61 -5.34 -17.47
CA VAL A 77 4.55 -4.34 -17.38
C VAL A 77 4.72 -3.33 -18.49
N GLN A 78 3.63 -3.06 -19.19
CA GLN A 78 3.50 -2.00 -20.17
C GLN A 78 2.61 -0.91 -19.60
N ASN A 79 3.09 0.31 -19.68
CA ASN A 79 2.31 1.50 -19.35
C ASN A 79 1.68 2.05 -20.63
N THR A 80 0.37 1.90 -20.79
CA THR A 80 -0.37 2.41 -21.96
C THR A 80 -0.89 3.83 -21.77
N SER A 81 -0.65 4.46 -20.59
CA SER A 81 -0.98 5.87 -20.40
C SER A 81 -0.13 6.76 -21.32
N THR A 82 -0.67 7.92 -21.69
CA THR A 82 0.00 8.90 -22.55
C THR A 82 0.77 9.95 -21.78
N ASP A 83 0.40 10.18 -20.50
CA ASP A 83 0.79 11.38 -19.79
C ASP A 83 1.66 11.12 -18.55
N PHE A 84 1.53 9.92 -17.96
CA PHE A 84 2.15 9.64 -16.68
C PHE A 84 3.11 8.45 -16.75
N ARG A 85 4.24 8.62 -16.10
CA ARG A 85 5.23 7.56 -15.85
C ARG A 85 4.77 6.72 -14.66
N LEU A 86 4.75 5.41 -14.77
CA LEU A 86 4.57 4.51 -13.63
C LEU A 86 5.85 4.42 -12.83
N LEU A 87 5.85 4.93 -11.61
CA LEU A 87 7.02 4.87 -10.70
C LEU A 87 7.07 3.55 -9.94
N ASP A 88 5.97 3.23 -9.26
CA ASP A 88 5.81 1.98 -8.53
C ASP A 88 4.35 1.54 -8.50
N MET A 89 4.16 0.27 -8.18
CA MET A 89 2.85 -0.34 -7.97
C MET A 89 2.89 -1.27 -6.77
N THR A 90 1.80 -1.33 -6.05
CA THR A 90 1.59 -2.30 -4.98
C THR A 90 0.83 -3.48 -5.55
N LEU A 91 1.44 -4.65 -5.52
CA LEU A 91 0.85 -5.91 -5.93
C LEU A 91 0.41 -6.69 -4.71
N ARG A 92 -0.72 -7.35 -4.79
CA ARG A 92 -1.19 -8.35 -3.84
C ARG A 92 -1.14 -9.71 -4.52
N LEU A 93 -0.53 -10.68 -3.84
CA LEU A 93 -0.43 -12.07 -4.26
C LEU A 93 -1.18 -12.93 -3.26
N ARG A 94 -2.05 -13.81 -3.77
CA ARG A 94 -2.74 -14.83 -3.00
C ARG A 94 -2.28 -16.21 -3.45
N LEU A 95 -1.96 -17.05 -2.48
CA LEU A 95 -1.61 -18.45 -2.70
C LEU A 95 -2.78 -19.32 -2.27
N HIS A 96 -3.09 -20.33 -3.08
CA HIS A 96 -4.19 -21.24 -2.88
C HIS A 96 -3.70 -22.68 -2.83
N ASP A 97 -4.33 -23.49 -1.97
CA ASP A 97 -4.10 -24.94 -1.89
C ASP A 97 -5.26 -25.67 -2.55
N CYS A 98 -5.11 -26.04 -3.82
CA CYS A 98 -6.17 -26.66 -4.59
C CYS A 98 -6.15 -28.20 -4.40
N PRO A 99 -7.31 -28.81 -4.04
CA PRO A 99 -7.39 -30.26 -3.87
C PRO A 99 -7.02 -31.08 -5.10
N ALA A 100 -7.18 -30.50 -6.29
CA ALA A 100 -6.83 -31.16 -7.56
C ALA A 100 -6.17 -30.18 -8.52
N PRO A 101 -5.29 -30.63 -9.42
CA PRO A 101 -4.66 -29.80 -10.43
C PRO A 101 -5.71 -29.28 -11.43
N GLY A 102 -5.53 -28.05 -11.93
CA GLY A 102 -6.40 -27.41 -12.92
C GLY A 102 -7.66 -26.77 -12.38
N MET A 103 -7.86 -26.75 -11.06
CA MET A 103 -8.94 -25.96 -10.44
C MET A 103 -8.66 -24.46 -10.56
N THR A 104 -9.74 -23.68 -10.65
CA THR A 104 -9.62 -22.22 -10.63
C THR A 104 -9.19 -21.74 -9.24
N PRO A 105 -8.24 -20.81 -9.12
CA PRO A 105 -7.78 -20.32 -7.81
C PRO A 105 -8.92 -19.87 -6.89
N SER A 106 -9.98 -19.25 -7.45
CA SER A 106 -11.16 -18.79 -6.70
C SER A 106 -11.95 -19.90 -5.99
N ASP A 107 -11.80 -21.14 -6.45
CA ASP A 107 -12.51 -22.30 -5.88
C ASP A 107 -11.68 -23.03 -4.82
N CYS A 108 -10.47 -22.55 -4.57
CA CYS A 108 -9.52 -23.15 -3.65
C CYS A 108 -9.34 -22.29 -2.39
N PRO A 109 -9.08 -22.90 -1.22
CA PRO A 109 -8.81 -22.14 0.00
C PRO A 109 -7.53 -21.31 -0.14
N VAL A 110 -7.59 -20.05 0.29
CA VAL A 110 -6.43 -19.17 0.39
C VAL A 110 -5.59 -19.62 1.59
N ILE A 111 -4.33 -19.93 1.36
CA ILE A 111 -3.37 -20.34 2.38
C ILE A 111 -2.39 -19.21 2.75
N GLY A 112 -2.30 -18.18 1.94
CA GLY A 112 -1.45 -17.04 2.23
C GLY A 112 -1.78 -15.85 1.34
N GLU A 113 -1.69 -14.65 1.93
CA GLU A 113 -1.82 -13.39 1.21
C GLU A 113 -0.68 -12.47 1.64
N ALA A 114 -0.07 -11.80 0.68
CA ALA A 114 0.97 -10.83 0.94
C ALA A 114 0.91 -9.70 -0.09
N THR A 115 1.42 -8.53 0.29
CA THR A 115 1.59 -7.39 -0.61
C THR A 115 3.06 -7.06 -0.76
N ALA A 116 3.43 -6.62 -1.97
CA ALA A 116 4.79 -6.16 -2.25
C ALA A 116 4.76 -4.95 -3.18
N ILE A 117 5.78 -4.10 -3.06
CA ILE A 117 5.93 -2.93 -3.93
C ILE A 117 6.94 -3.28 -5.02
N ALA A 118 6.49 -3.24 -6.28
CA ALA A 118 7.34 -3.29 -7.45
C ALA A 118 7.66 -1.87 -7.93
N ARG A 119 8.89 -1.65 -8.39
CA ARG A 119 9.35 -0.34 -8.88
C ARG A 119 9.92 -0.46 -10.30
N PRO A 120 9.08 -0.72 -11.30
CA PRO A 120 9.54 -0.93 -12.66
C PRO A 120 9.95 0.35 -13.37
N ASP A 121 9.51 1.53 -12.92
CA ASP A 121 9.80 2.85 -13.49
C ASP A 121 9.54 2.89 -15.02
N VAL A 122 8.26 2.79 -15.41
CA VAL A 122 7.84 2.63 -16.81
C VAL A 122 7.33 3.96 -17.38
N PRO A 123 8.06 4.58 -18.31
CA PRO A 123 7.57 5.75 -19.06
C PRO A 123 6.30 5.43 -19.88
N PRO A 124 5.54 6.47 -20.29
CA PRO A 124 4.40 6.31 -21.18
C PRO A 124 4.74 5.49 -22.43
N GLY A 125 3.85 4.56 -22.80
CA GLY A 125 3.99 3.73 -23.99
C GLY A 125 5.09 2.67 -23.95
N GLN A 126 5.86 2.57 -22.86
CA GLN A 126 7.00 1.62 -22.77
C GLN A 126 6.66 0.34 -22.00
N ILE A 127 7.50 -0.67 -22.24
CA ILE A 127 7.48 -1.96 -21.55
C ILE A 127 8.76 -2.07 -20.70
N ARG A 128 8.63 -2.56 -19.46
CA ARG A 128 9.76 -2.83 -18.56
C ARG A 128 9.57 -4.18 -17.86
N GLY A 129 10.68 -4.71 -17.35
CA GLY A 129 10.65 -5.86 -16.45
C GLY A 129 9.95 -5.52 -15.15
N LEU A 130 9.15 -6.45 -14.65
CA LEU A 130 8.48 -6.41 -13.36
C LEU A 130 9.13 -7.43 -12.45
N SER A 131 9.43 -7.05 -11.21
CA SER A 131 9.89 -7.95 -10.16
C SER A 131 9.34 -7.52 -8.82
N ALA A 132 8.78 -8.46 -8.05
CA ALA A 132 8.27 -8.23 -6.71
C ALA A 132 8.54 -9.45 -5.83
N SER A 133 9.04 -9.21 -4.61
CA SER A 133 9.30 -10.26 -3.62
C SER A 133 8.25 -10.20 -2.52
N PHE A 134 7.54 -11.29 -2.31
CA PHE A 134 6.49 -11.44 -1.30
C PHE A 134 6.99 -12.29 -0.15
N VAL A 135 6.73 -11.81 1.07
CA VAL A 135 7.04 -12.54 2.30
C VAL A 135 5.72 -12.94 2.97
N PHE A 136 5.55 -14.24 3.20
CA PHE A 136 4.37 -14.76 3.87
C PHE A 136 4.70 -15.14 5.31
N ALA A 137 3.89 -14.64 6.26
CA ALA A 137 3.99 -15.08 7.63
C ALA A 137 3.25 -16.42 7.80
N ASN A 138 3.96 -17.47 8.22
CA ASN A 138 3.36 -18.75 8.63
C ASN A 138 2.49 -19.44 7.56
N LEU A 139 3.05 -19.69 6.36
CA LEU A 139 2.35 -20.52 5.38
C LEU A 139 2.13 -21.94 5.95
N PRO A 140 0.89 -22.46 5.91
CA PRO A 140 0.62 -23.83 6.26
C PRO A 140 1.28 -24.80 5.27
N PRO A 141 1.47 -26.07 5.64
CA PRO A 141 1.93 -27.08 4.70
C PRO A 141 0.92 -27.21 3.55
N LEU A 142 1.43 -27.29 2.34
CA LEU A 142 0.63 -27.55 1.13
C LEU A 142 0.14 -29.00 1.15
N LEU A 143 -1.17 -29.20 1.05
CA LEU A 143 -1.80 -30.52 1.02
C LEU A 143 -2.16 -30.98 -0.40
N GLY A 144 -2.35 -30.04 -1.31
CA GLY A 144 -2.73 -30.29 -2.70
C GLY A 144 -1.79 -29.63 -3.69
N THR A 145 -2.34 -29.01 -4.70
CA THR A 145 -1.60 -28.30 -5.76
C THR A 145 -1.58 -26.81 -5.50
N LEU A 146 -0.41 -26.18 -5.49
CA LEU A 146 -0.30 -24.73 -5.38
C LEU A 146 -0.89 -24.06 -6.61
N SER A 147 -1.81 -23.17 -6.38
CA SER A 147 -2.29 -22.20 -7.36
C SER A 147 -2.10 -20.79 -6.80
N TRP A 148 -2.18 -19.77 -7.65
CA TRP A 148 -2.02 -18.39 -7.22
C TRP A 148 -2.80 -17.44 -8.12
N ASP A 149 -3.21 -16.33 -7.54
CA ASP A 149 -3.73 -15.17 -8.24
C ASP A 149 -3.12 -13.88 -7.70
N TRP A 150 -3.30 -12.80 -8.41
CA TRP A 150 -2.73 -11.50 -8.07
C TRP A 150 -3.62 -10.37 -8.54
N ASP A 151 -3.48 -9.21 -7.89
CA ASP A 151 -4.10 -7.96 -8.33
C ASP A 151 -3.23 -6.74 -8.00
N VAL A 152 -3.46 -5.65 -8.73
CA VAL A 152 -2.84 -4.35 -8.46
C VAL A 152 -3.71 -3.61 -7.45
N VAL A 153 -3.16 -3.34 -6.28
CA VAL A 153 -3.87 -2.66 -5.18
C VAL A 153 -3.76 -1.15 -5.30
N ASP A 154 -2.59 -0.66 -5.71
CA ASP A 154 -2.29 0.76 -5.79
C ASP A 154 -1.18 1.01 -6.82
N THR A 155 -1.17 2.21 -7.39
CA THR A 155 -0.15 2.66 -8.34
C THR A 155 0.30 4.07 -7.97
N ARG A 156 1.57 4.36 -8.21
CA ARG A 156 2.10 5.72 -8.09
C ARG A 156 2.67 6.19 -9.40
N ALA A 157 2.17 7.35 -9.86
CA ALA A 157 2.62 8.00 -11.06
C ALA A 157 3.58 9.16 -10.76
N GLY A 158 4.35 9.53 -11.77
CA GLY A 158 5.15 10.74 -11.82
C GLY A 158 4.98 11.43 -13.17
N PRO A 159 5.45 12.66 -13.27
CA PRO A 159 5.48 13.40 -14.52
C PRO A 159 6.44 12.80 -15.56
#